data_22633d4828a46099733be6ecb18e1b35
#
_entry.id   22633d4828a46099733be6ecb18e1b35
#
_cell.length_a   1.000
_cell.length_b   1.000
_cell.length_c   1.000
_cell.angle_alpha   90.00
_cell.angle_beta   90.00
_cell.angle_gamma   90.00
#
_symmetry.space_group_name_H-M   'P 1'
#
loop_
_entity.id
_entity.type
_entity.pdbx_description
1 polymer ?
#
loop_
_entity_poly.entity_id
_entity_poly.type
_entity_poly.pdbx_seq_one_letter_code
_entity_poly.pdbx_strand_id
1 'polypeptide(L)'
;METVFKIKDFNLFYGEKQALHNINFSIYANKITAFIGPSGCGKSTLLRSFNRMNDFIPSCHFEGDINYYDKNIFDIDSDPIGLRTEVGMVFQKPNPFPMSIYDNVAYGPRCQGIKDKKQLDEIVISALEQAAIYEEVKDRLKDSALALSGGQQQRLCIARAIAMQPKVILLDEPTSALDPIATSKIEDLILELKEKYTIIIVTHNMQQAARISDFTAFFLLGEMVEYKPTEILFSHPELKKTEDYITGRFG
;
A
#
# COMPACT_ATOMS: atom_id res chain seq x y z
N MET A 1 3.71 20.50 -5.01
CA MET A 1 3.43 19.31 -4.18
C MET A 1 4.78 18.72 -3.78
N GLU A 2 4.94 18.32 -2.52
CA GLU A 2 6.14 17.64 -2.05
C GLU A 2 6.21 16.23 -2.65
N THR A 3 7.38 15.83 -3.15
CA THR A 3 7.60 14.50 -3.72
C THR A 3 8.12 13.55 -2.64
N VAL A 4 7.44 12.41 -2.43
CA VAL A 4 7.84 11.37 -1.49
C VAL A 4 8.68 10.29 -2.17
N PHE A 5 8.22 9.82 -3.33
CA PHE A 5 8.99 8.90 -4.17
C PHE A 5 9.21 9.53 -5.54
N LYS A 6 10.45 9.40 -6.06
CA LYS A 6 10.81 9.71 -7.44
C LYS A 6 11.44 8.48 -8.06
N ILE A 7 10.79 7.97 -9.08
CA ILE A 7 11.19 6.77 -9.82
C ILE A 7 11.83 7.22 -11.14
N LYS A 8 13.02 6.71 -11.45
CA LYS A 8 13.76 7.05 -12.66
C LYS A 8 14.35 5.82 -13.32
N ASP A 9 13.98 5.60 -14.58
CA ASP A 9 14.49 4.54 -15.46
C ASP A 9 14.46 3.15 -14.80
N PHE A 10 13.44 2.90 -13.93
CA PHE A 10 13.39 1.72 -13.11
C PHE A 10 12.92 0.51 -13.90
N ASN A 11 13.75 -0.53 -13.92
CA ASN A 11 13.50 -1.83 -14.50
C ASN A 11 13.62 -2.90 -13.41
N LEU A 12 12.79 -3.94 -13.46
CA LEU A 12 12.87 -5.05 -12.51
C LEU A 12 12.73 -6.38 -13.22
N PHE A 13 13.52 -7.36 -12.78
CA PHE A 13 13.60 -8.69 -13.38
C PHE A 13 13.43 -9.77 -12.30
N TYR A 14 12.81 -10.88 -12.69
CA TYR A 14 12.79 -12.15 -11.96
C TYR A 14 13.54 -13.19 -12.78
N GLY A 15 14.80 -13.47 -12.44
CA GLY A 15 15.71 -14.21 -13.30
C GLY A 15 15.85 -13.51 -14.65
N GLU A 16 15.60 -14.21 -15.75
CA GLU A 16 15.68 -13.63 -17.12
C GLU A 16 14.40 -12.86 -17.53
N LYS A 17 13.31 -12.99 -16.77
CA LYS A 17 12.04 -12.36 -17.13
C LYS A 17 11.96 -10.95 -16.58
N GLN A 18 11.92 -9.96 -17.48
CA GLN A 18 11.66 -8.57 -17.12
C GLN A 18 10.17 -8.40 -16.75
N ALA A 19 9.91 -7.82 -15.58
CA ALA A 19 8.58 -7.61 -15.04
C ALA A 19 8.16 -6.13 -15.03
N LEU A 20 9.13 -5.21 -15.01
CA LEU A 20 8.89 -3.77 -15.12
C LEU A 20 9.86 -3.16 -16.14
N HIS A 21 9.34 -2.27 -16.99
CA HIS A 21 10.07 -1.68 -18.11
C HIS A 21 10.09 -0.16 -17.98
N ASN A 22 11.26 0.41 -17.71
CA ASN A 22 11.56 1.84 -17.75
C ASN A 22 10.52 2.73 -17.06
N ILE A 23 10.23 2.43 -15.80
CA ILE A 23 9.21 3.16 -15.02
C ILE A 23 9.77 4.51 -14.57
N ASN A 24 9.01 5.59 -14.89
CA ASN A 24 9.40 6.96 -14.62
C ASN A 24 8.19 7.78 -14.15
N PHE A 25 8.11 8.17 -12.86
CA PHE A 25 7.10 9.08 -12.31
C PHE A 25 7.42 9.50 -10.88
N SER A 26 6.57 10.35 -10.31
CA SER A 26 6.70 10.80 -8.92
C SER A 26 5.42 10.57 -8.14
N ILE A 27 5.56 10.26 -6.85
CA ILE A 27 4.47 10.12 -5.87
C ILE A 27 4.54 11.27 -4.90
N TYR A 28 3.40 11.88 -4.61
CA TYR A 28 3.29 13.11 -3.83
C TYR A 28 2.79 12.86 -2.41
N ALA A 29 3.28 13.66 -1.45
CA ALA A 29 2.92 13.59 -0.05
C ALA A 29 1.41 13.83 0.17
N ASN A 30 0.84 13.08 1.12
CA ASN A 30 -0.55 13.21 1.55
C ASN A 30 -1.54 13.11 0.37
N LYS A 31 -1.22 12.24 -0.60
CA LYS A 31 -2.06 11.90 -1.74
C LYS A 31 -2.26 10.40 -1.83
N ILE A 32 -3.39 10.00 -2.39
CA ILE A 32 -3.65 8.62 -2.75
C ILE A 32 -3.28 8.45 -4.22
N THR A 33 -2.30 7.56 -4.48
CA THR A 33 -1.94 7.15 -5.85
C THR A 33 -2.41 5.72 -6.09
N ALA A 34 -3.32 5.53 -7.05
CA ALA A 34 -3.79 4.21 -7.44
C ALA A 34 -3.01 3.65 -8.63
N PHE A 35 -2.65 2.36 -8.55
CA PHE A 35 -2.12 1.60 -9.67
C PHE A 35 -3.22 0.68 -10.20
N ILE A 36 -3.63 0.87 -11.45
CA ILE A 36 -4.64 0.07 -12.14
C ILE A 36 -4.03 -0.67 -13.35
N GLY A 37 -4.69 -1.71 -13.81
CA GLY A 37 -4.27 -2.51 -14.97
C GLY A 37 -4.60 -3.99 -14.80
N PRO A 38 -4.43 -4.81 -15.85
CA PRO A 38 -4.71 -6.24 -15.82
C PRO A 38 -3.87 -6.99 -14.75
N SER A 39 -4.32 -8.19 -14.39
CA SER A 39 -3.54 -9.06 -13.51
C SER A 39 -2.20 -9.42 -14.16
N GLY A 40 -1.13 -9.43 -13.36
CA GLY A 40 0.21 -9.78 -13.82
C GLY A 40 0.96 -8.68 -14.60
N CYS A 41 0.43 -7.45 -14.70
CA CYS A 41 1.11 -6.34 -15.41
C CYS A 41 2.18 -5.60 -14.58
N GLY A 42 2.57 -6.10 -13.39
CA GLY A 42 3.69 -5.54 -12.62
C GLY A 42 3.32 -4.60 -11.45
N LYS A 43 2.04 -4.27 -11.21
CA LYS A 43 1.59 -3.33 -10.16
C LYS A 43 2.10 -3.68 -8.76
N SER A 44 1.83 -4.90 -8.30
CA SER A 44 2.28 -5.37 -6.98
C SER A 44 3.79 -5.53 -6.91
N THR A 45 4.45 -5.83 -8.04
CA THR A 45 5.91 -5.85 -8.14
C THR A 45 6.49 -4.45 -7.87
N LEU A 46 5.95 -3.42 -8.53
CA LEU A 46 6.37 -2.04 -8.28
C LEU A 46 6.03 -1.60 -6.85
N LEU A 47 4.80 -1.90 -6.37
CA LEU A 47 4.40 -1.57 -5.00
C LEU A 47 5.40 -2.09 -3.96
N ARG A 48 5.81 -3.36 -4.10
CA ARG A 48 6.76 -4.03 -3.19
C ARG A 48 8.20 -3.52 -3.34
N SER A 49 8.53 -2.81 -4.42
CA SER A 49 9.83 -2.18 -4.57
C SER A 49 10.01 -0.97 -3.65
N PHE A 50 8.94 -0.23 -3.32
CA PHE A 50 9.02 0.97 -2.48
C PHE A 50 9.48 0.70 -1.04
N ASN A 51 9.28 -0.51 -0.52
CA ASN A 51 9.75 -0.92 0.81
C ASN A 51 10.75 -2.08 0.76
N ARG A 52 11.30 -2.36 -0.43
CA ARG A 52 12.31 -3.40 -0.66
C ARG A 52 11.85 -4.83 -0.27
N MET A 53 10.54 -5.11 -0.37
CA MET A 53 10.03 -6.47 -0.13
C MET A 53 10.48 -7.45 -1.22
N ASN A 54 10.82 -6.97 -2.41
CA ASN A 54 11.36 -7.81 -3.48
C ASN A 54 12.76 -8.36 -3.17
N ASP A 55 13.51 -7.78 -2.23
CA ASP A 55 14.81 -8.30 -1.77
C ASP A 55 14.75 -9.72 -1.20
N PHE A 56 13.55 -10.15 -0.73
CA PHE A 56 13.33 -11.50 -0.24
C PHE A 56 13.18 -12.55 -1.35
N ILE A 57 13.18 -12.13 -2.62
CA ILE A 57 13.09 -13.01 -3.78
C ILE A 57 14.48 -13.13 -4.39
N PRO A 58 15.19 -14.28 -4.24
CA PRO A 58 16.59 -14.41 -4.64
C PRO A 58 16.88 -14.13 -6.12
N SER A 59 15.87 -14.37 -7.00
CA SER A 59 16.01 -14.12 -8.43
C SER A 59 15.65 -12.69 -8.84
N CYS A 60 15.26 -11.84 -7.90
CA CYS A 60 14.88 -10.46 -8.19
C CYS A 60 16.13 -9.57 -8.29
N HIS A 61 16.22 -8.83 -9.38
CA HIS A 61 17.21 -7.76 -9.54
C HIS A 61 16.58 -6.60 -10.29
N PHE A 62 17.20 -5.43 -10.21
CA PHE A 62 16.66 -4.20 -10.77
C PHE A 62 17.79 -3.30 -11.32
N GLU A 63 17.40 -2.36 -12.15
CA GLU A 63 18.21 -1.27 -12.70
C GLU A 63 17.44 0.05 -12.55
N GLY A 64 18.14 1.17 -12.49
CA GLY A 64 17.54 2.49 -12.28
C GLY A 64 17.32 2.81 -10.80
N ASP A 65 16.58 3.88 -10.52
CA ASP A 65 16.50 4.47 -9.19
C ASP A 65 15.08 4.56 -8.68
N ILE A 66 14.91 4.31 -7.38
CA ILE A 66 13.76 4.75 -6.59
C ILE A 66 14.29 5.60 -5.45
N ASN A 67 14.04 6.90 -5.52
CA ASN A 67 14.41 7.82 -4.46
C ASN A 67 13.22 8.02 -3.51
N TYR A 68 13.44 7.77 -2.23
CA TYR A 68 12.54 8.12 -1.14
C TYR A 68 13.02 9.45 -0.56
N TYR A 69 12.24 10.51 -0.78
CA TYR A 69 12.71 11.89 -0.70
C TYR A 69 13.96 12.06 -1.56
N ASP A 70 15.11 12.41 -0.97
CA ASP A 70 16.36 12.69 -1.70
C ASP A 70 17.36 11.51 -1.68
N LYS A 71 16.97 10.32 -1.15
CA LYS A 71 17.84 9.16 -1.00
C LYS A 71 17.38 7.99 -1.84
N ASN A 72 18.28 7.43 -2.65
CA ASN A 72 18.00 6.18 -3.34
C ASN A 72 17.88 5.05 -2.30
N ILE A 73 16.74 4.35 -2.32
CA ILE A 73 16.47 3.27 -1.36
C ILE A 73 17.37 2.04 -1.56
N PHE A 74 18.08 1.95 -2.69
CA PHE A 74 18.93 0.84 -3.05
C PHE A 74 20.44 1.11 -2.85
N ASP A 75 20.80 2.30 -2.38
CA ASP A 75 22.20 2.61 -2.08
C ASP A 75 22.78 1.63 -1.05
N ILE A 76 24.11 1.40 -1.13
CA ILE A 76 24.84 0.50 -0.23
C ILE A 76 24.63 0.87 1.25
N ASP A 77 24.57 2.15 1.55
CA ASP A 77 24.38 2.68 2.91
C ASP A 77 22.91 2.84 3.29
N SER A 78 21.97 2.33 2.47
CA SER A 78 20.54 2.38 2.79
C SER A 78 20.21 1.48 3.97
N ASP A 79 19.24 1.92 4.80
CA ASP A 79 18.71 1.14 5.91
C ASP A 79 17.32 0.56 5.53
N PRO A 80 17.24 -0.72 5.12
CA PRO A 80 15.96 -1.32 4.77
C PRO A 80 15.01 -1.48 5.97
N ILE A 81 15.52 -1.55 7.19
CA ILE A 81 14.69 -1.69 8.40
C ILE A 81 14.04 -0.33 8.71
N GLY A 82 14.82 0.73 8.69
CA GLY A 82 14.31 2.09 8.84
C GLY A 82 13.31 2.44 7.73
N LEU A 83 13.62 2.09 6.47
CA LEU A 83 12.70 2.29 5.36
C LEU A 83 11.35 1.57 5.59
N ARG A 84 11.36 0.30 6.02
CA ARG A 84 10.13 -0.46 6.29
C ARG A 84 9.35 0.02 7.49
N THR A 85 9.98 0.77 8.39
CA THR A 85 9.30 1.47 9.48
C THR A 85 8.52 2.67 8.94
N GLU A 86 9.11 3.43 8.02
CA GLU A 86 8.49 4.62 7.41
C GLU A 86 7.53 4.29 6.25
N VAL A 87 7.68 3.11 5.61
CA VAL A 87 6.88 2.65 4.47
C VAL A 87 6.19 1.33 4.83
N GLY A 88 5.05 1.45 5.50
CA GLY A 88 4.23 0.31 5.93
C GLY A 88 3.53 -0.36 4.76
N MET A 89 3.21 -1.66 4.92
CA MET A 89 2.52 -2.44 3.87
C MET A 89 1.39 -3.29 4.43
N VAL A 90 0.26 -3.27 3.71
CA VAL A 90 -0.90 -4.12 3.93
C VAL A 90 -1.11 -4.99 2.69
N PHE A 91 -1.20 -6.30 2.90
CA PHE A 91 -1.28 -7.29 1.82
C PHE A 91 -2.72 -7.57 1.38
N GLN A 92 -2.87 -8.12 0.19
CA GLN A 92 -4.14 -8.50 -0.42
C GLN A 92 -4.97 -9.44 0.47
N LYS A 93 -4.32 -10.49 1.02
CA LYS A 93 -4.97 -11.35 2.00
C LYS A 93 -4.64 -10.85 3.40
N PRO A 94 -5.65 -10.64 4.25
CA PRO A 94 -5.39 -10.33 5.66
C PRO A 94 -4.43 -11.36 6.26
N ASN A 95 -3.42 -10.89 6.95
CA ASN A 95 -2.37 -11.74 7.53
C ASN A 95 -2.11 -11.38 9.00
N PRO A 96 -3.13 -11.39 9.86
CA PRO A 96 -2.90 -11.20 11.28
C PRO A 96 -1.98 -12.30 11.81
N PHE A 97 -1.11 -11.95 12.73
CA PHE A 97 -0.30 -12.94 13.43
C PHE A 97 -1.19 -13.83 14.31
N PRO A 98 -0.82 -15.11 14.57
CA PRO A 98 -1.56 -16.00 15.47
C PRO A 98 -1.39 -15.58 16.95
N MET A 99 -1.76 -14.36 17.23
CA MET A 99 -1.66 -13.67 18.53
C MET A 99 -2.99 -12.98 18.84
N SER A 100 -3.06 -12.32 20.00
CA SER A 100 -4.22 -11.49 20.34
C SER A 100 -4.36 -10.28 19.40
N ILE A 101 -5.54 -9.66 19.40
CA ILE A 101 -5.80 -8.40 18.69
C ILE A 101 -4.81 -7.34 19.16
N TYR A 102 -4.67 -7.20 20.48
CA TYR A 102 -3.71 -6.27 21.10
C TYR A 102 -2.27 -6.53 20.66
N ASP A 103 -1.81 -7.77 20.76
CA ASP A 103 -0.42 -8.11 20.44
C ASP A 103 -0.09 -7.95 18.95
N ASN A 104 -1.06 -8.11 18.06
CA ASN A 104 -0.87 -7.79 16.64
C ASN A 104 -0.47 -6.33 16.43
N VAL A 105 -1.15 -5.40 17.08
CA VAL A 105 -0.88 -3.96 16.95
C VAL A 105 0.36 -3.55 17.73
N ALA A 106 0.55 -4.08 18.93
CA ALA A 106 1.69 -3.79 19.80
C ALA A 106 3.02 -4.41 19.30
N TYR A 107 2.98 -5.32 18.33
CA TYR A 107 4.16 -6.09 17.89
C TYR A 107 5.27 -5.17 17.37
N GLY A 108 4.96 -4.32 16.40
CA GLY A 108 5.92 -3.38 15.81
C GLY A 108 6.53 -2.42 16.84
N PRO A 109 5.72 -1.68 17.61
CA PRO A 109 6.21 -0.81 18.69
C PRO A 109 7.14 -1.51 19.68
N ARG A 110 6.82 -2.76 20.07
CA ARG A 110 7.69 -3.56 20.94
C ARG A 110 9.03 -3.89 20.28
N CYS A 111 9.04 -4.21 18.98
CA CYS A 111 10.28 -4.45 18.22
C CYS A 111 11.15 -3.19 18.17
N GLN A 112 10.55 -1.99 18.20
CA GLN A 112 11.26 -0.72 18.33
C GLN A 112 11.72 -0.40 19.76
N GLY A 113 11.53 -1.29 20.71
CA GLY A 113 11.99 -1.16 22.08
C GLY A 113 11.03 -0.46 23.03
N ILE A 114 9.80 -0.15 22.63
CA ILE A 114 8.77 0.40 23.52
C ILE A 114 8.33 -0.71 24.47
N LYS A 115 8.66 -0.55 25.77
CA LYS A 115 8.37 -1.50 26.85
C LYS A 115 7.34 -0.99 27.85
N ASP A 116 7.16 0.31 27.92
CA ASP A 116 6.20 0.93 28.84
C ASP A 116 4.78 0.53 28.43
N LYS A 117 4.05 -0.06 29.38
CA LYS A 117 2.71 -0.60 29.14
C LYS A 117 1.73 0.52 28.80
N LYS A 118 1.81 1.66 29.48
CA LYS A 118 0.88 2.77 29.26
C LYS A 118 1.06 3.34 27.86
N GLN A 119 2.31 3.53 27.44
CA GLN A 119 2.63 3.99 26.08
C GLN A 119 2.16 2.99 25.02
N LEU A 120 2.33 1.68 25.24
CA LEU A 120 1.82 0.65 24.34
C LEU A 120 0.28 0.67 24.25
N ASP A 121 -0.40 0.81 25.39
CA ASP A 121 -1.87 0.88 25.43
C ASP A 121 -2.37 2.10 24.62
N GLU A 122 -1.75 3.27 24.78
CA GLU A 122 -2.07 4.48 24.02
C GLU A 122 -1.86 4.27 22.50
N ILE A 123 -0.74 3.69 22.10
CA ILE A 123 -0.45 3.39 20.66
C ILE A 123 -1.48 2.42 20.11
N VAL A 124 -1.76 1.33 20.81
CA VAL A 124 -2.68 0.28 20.36
C VAL A 124 -4.09 0.82 20.20
N ILE A 125 -4.60 1.54 21.21
CA ILE A 125 -5.94 2.12 21.18
C ILE A 125 -6.04 3.11 20.01
N SER A 126 -5.10 4.05 19.92
CA SER A 126 -5.08 5.06 18.86
C SER A 126 -5.01 4.43 17.45
N ALA A 127 -4.21 3.38 17.27
CA ALA A 127 -4.12 2.69 15.99
C ALA A 127 -5.41 1.93 15.62
N LEU A 128 -6.08 1.30 16.60
CA LEU A 128 -7.36 0.62 16.40
C LEU A 128 -8.49 1.63 16.11
N GLU A 129 -8.50 2.80 16.76
CA GLU A 129 -9.43 3.89 16.49
C GLU A 129 -9.23 4.43 15.08
N GLN A 130 -7.99 4.76 14.69
CA GLN A 130 -7.65 5.24 13.35
C GLN A 130 -8.00 4.21 12.27
N ALA A 131 -7.94 2.90 12.57
CA ALA A 131 -8.35 1.84 11.66
C ALA A 131 -9.87 1.53 11.71
N ALA A 132 -10.66 2.35 12.40
CA ALA A 132 -12.11 2.23 12.54
C ALA A 132 -12.57 0.83 13.00
N ILE A 133 -11.80 0.17 13.91
CA ILE A 133 -12.13 -1.16 14.43
C ILE A 133 -12.26 -1.19 15.97
N TYR A 134 -11.77 -0.17 16.68
CA TYR A 134 -11.71 -0.18 18.14
C TYR A 134 -13.04 -0.50 18.80
N GLU A 135 -14.14 0.15 18.43
CA GLU A 135 -15.45 -0.08 19.01
C GLU A 135 -15.96 -1.52 18.84
N GLU A 136 -15.54 -2.20 17.79
CA GLU A 136 -15.93 -3.60 17.53
C GLU A 136 -15.10 -4.61 18.36
N VAL A 137 -13.93 -4.20 18.90
CA VAL A 137 -12.98 -5.12 19.54
C VAL A 137 -12.55 -4.72 20.96
N LYS A 138 -12.95 -3.55 21.47
CA LYS A 138 -12.48 -2.99 22.75
C LYS A 138 -12.63 -3.93 23.94
N ASP A 139 -13.69 -4.72 23.99
CA ASP A 139 -13.99 -5.65 25.08
C ASP A 139 -13.32 -7.03 24.90
N ARG A 140 -12.61 -7.24 23.77
CA ARG A 140 -12.03 -8.52 23.39
C ARG A 140 -10.59 -8.41 22.83
N LEU A 141 -9.84 -7.40 23.27
CA LEU A 141 -8.47 -7.15 22.78
C LEU A 141 -7.51 -8.33 23.04
N LYS A 142 -7.81 -9.19 24.01
CA LYS A 142 -7.03 -10.39 24.32
C LYS A 142 -7.42 -11.61 23.51
N ASP A 143 -8.51 -11.55 22.76
CA ASP A 143 -8.95 -12.66 21.91
C ASP A 143 -8.01 -12.84 20.72
N SER A 144 -8.03 -14.04 20.14
CA SER A 144 -7.25 -14.35 18.94
C SER A 144 -7.68 -13.45 17.77
N ALA A 145 -6.73 -12.81 17.11
CA ALA A 145 -6.97 -12.03 15.90
C ALA A 145 -7.52 -12.89 14.73
N LEU A 146 -7.25 -14.21 14.75
CA LEU A 146 -7.76 -15.12 13.73
C LEU A 146 -9.27 -15.37 13.85
N ALA A 147 -9.89 -15.05 14.99
CA ALA A 147 -11.33 -15.17 15.20
C ALA A 147 -12.14 -13.98 14.62
N LEU A 148 -11.47 -12.96 14.10
CA LEU A 148 -12.10 -11.81 13.47
C LEU A 148 -12.63 -12.16 12.06
N SER A 149 -13.66 -11.45 11.60
CA SER A 149 -14.12 -11.52 10.20
C SER A 149 -13.03 -11.00 9.23
N GLY A 150 -13.12 -11.36 7.95
CA GLY A 150 -12.13 -10.92 6.95
C GLY A 150 -11.93 -9.40 6.90
N GLY A 151 -13.02 -8.62 6.91
CA GLY A 151 -12.95 -7.16 6.95
C GLY A 151 -12.36 -6.60 8.26
N GLN A 152 -12.65 -7.25 9.39
CA GLN A 152 -12.02 -6.91 10.67
C GLN A 152 -10.54 -7.24 10.69
N GLN A 153 -10.14 -8.41 10.16
CA GLN A 153 -8.73 -8.77 10.03
C GLN A 153 -7.97 -7.79 9.14
N GLN A 154 -8.57 -7.33 8.05
CA GLN A 154 -7.93 -6.35 7.17
C GLN A 154 -7.74 -5.01 7.88
N ARG A 155 -8.76 -4.50 8.58
CA ARG A 155 -8.61 -3.28 9.39
C ARG A 155 -7.61 -3.44 10.52
N LEU A 156 -7.52 -4.63 11.13
CA LEU A 156 -6.47 -4.93 12.10
C LEU A 156 -5.06 -4.89 11.47
N CYS A 157 -4.89 -5.40 10.23
CA CYS A 157 -3.62 -5.30 9.51
C CYS A 157 -3.26 -3.84 9.19
N ILE A 158 -4.26 -3.00 8.89
CA ILE A 158 -4.06 -1.55 8.74
C ILE A 158 -3.66 -0.94 10.09
N ALA A 159 -4.36 -1.24 11.19
CA ALA A 159 -4.01 -0.78 12.53
C ALA A 159 -2.56 -1.15 12.91
N ARG A 160 -2.15 -2.39 12.62
CA ARG A 160 -0.76 -2.85 12.82
C ARG A 160 0.25 -2.02 12.04
N ALA A 161 -0.06 -1.65 10.79
CA ALA A 161 0.82 -0.84 9.96
C ALA A 161 0.92 0.60 10.49
N ILE A 162 -0.20 1.24 10.83
CA ILE A 162 -0.22 2.64 11.31
C ILE A 162 0.28 2.81 12.74
N ALA A 163 0.30 1.74 13.56
CA ALA A 163 0.89 1.76 14.90
C ALA A 163 2.38 2.14 14.90
N MET A 164 3.05 1.94 13.76
CA MET A 164 4.44 2.34 13.53
C MET A 164 4.59 3.82 13.14
N GLN A 165 3.49 4.55 12.96
CA GLN A 165 3.45 5.93 12.48
C GLN A 165 4.24 6.12 11.18
N PRO A 166 3.97 5.32 10.13
CA PRO A 166 4.70 5.42 8.88
C PRO A 166 4.43 6.76 8.19
N LYS A 167 5.24 7.14 7.20
CA LYS A 167 4.95 8.27 6.31
C LYS A 167 4.16 7.83 5.07
N VAL A 168 4.33 6.56 4.69
CA VAL A 168 3.68 5.97 3.52
C VAL A 168 3.01 4.64 3.88
N ILE A 169 1.82 4.40 3.34
CA ILE A 169 1.10 3.14 3.45
C ILE A 169 0.92 2.54 2.06
N LEU A 170 1.46 1.34 1.87
CA LEU A 170 1.29 0.54 0.65
C LEU A 170 0.12 -0.44 0.85
N LEU A 171 -0.85 -0.40 -0.04
CA LEU A 171 -2.04 -1.26 0.00
C LEU A 171 -2.09 -2.12 -1.27
N ASP A 172 -1.84 -3.43 -1.15
CA ASP A 172 -1.89 -4.37 -2.27
C ASP A 172 -3.28 -5.01 -2.32
N GLU A 173 -4.17 -4.51 -3.18
CA GLU A 173 -5.57 -4.98 -3.36
C GLU A 173 -6.35 -5.19 -2.04
N PRO A 174 -6.43 -4.21 -1.14
CA PRO A 174 -6.87 -4.41 0.25
C PRO A 174 -8.34 -4.83 0.41
N THR A 175 -9.14 -4.77 -0.64
CA THR A 175 -10.58 -5.05 -0.62
C THR A 175 -10.99 -6.23 -1.50
N SER A 176 -10.06 -6.87 -2.22
CA SER A 176 -10.36 -7.89 -3.23
C SER A 176 -11.07 -9.14 -2.71
N ALA A 177 -10.91 -9.46 -1.43
CA ALA A 177 -11.51 -10.64 -0.78
C ALA A 177 -12.66 -10.26 0.17
N LEU A 178 -13.18 -9.03 0.10
CA LEU A 178 -14.18 -8.51 1.03
C LEU A 178 -15.55 -8.33 0.35
N ASP A 179 -16.60 -8.40 1.16
CA ASP A 179 -17.94 -8.04 0.73
C ASP A 179 -18.09 -6.52 0.51
N PRO A 180 -19.15 -6.06 -0.17
CA PRO A 180 -19.33 -4.64 -0.49
C PRO A 180 -19.38 -3.72 0.73
N ILE A 181 -19.93 -4.18 1.86
CA ILE A 181 -20.07 -3.37 3.09
C ILE A 181 -18.67 -3.18 3.71
N ALA A 182 -17.89 -4.27 3.82
CA ALA A 182 -16.53 -4.21 4.32
C ALA A 182 -15.62 -3.38 3.38
N THR A 183 -15.85 -3.48 2.06
CA THR A 183 -15.13 -2.66 1.07
C THR A 183 -15.38 -1.18 1.28
N SER A 184 -16.65 -0.75 1.43
CA SER A 184 -16.99 0.66 1.68
C SER A 184 -16.30 1.19 2.94
N LYS A 185 -16.31 0.42 4.04
CA LYS A 185 -15.63 0.81 5.28
C LYS A 185 -14.12 1.00 5.10
N ILE A 186 -13.48 0.17 4.27
CA ILE A 186 -12.05 0.31 3.96
C ILE A 186 -11.80 1.53 3.07
N GLU A 187 -12.68 1.83 2.10
CA GLU A 187 -12.56 3.02 1.25
C GLU A 187 -12.69 4.31 2.09
N ASP A 188 -13.69 4.39 2.97
CA ASP A 188 -13.86 5.52 3.89
C ASP A 188 -12.62 5.70 4.78
N LEU A 189 -12.12 4.60 5.35
CA LEU A 189 -10.91 4.59 6.15
C LEU A 189 -9.68 5.09 5.36
N ILE A 190 -9.51 4.68 4.11
CA ILE A 190 -8.39 5.14 3.27
C ILE A 190 -8.47 6.66 3.03
N LEU A 191 -9.67 7.21 2.82
CA LEU A 191 -9.89 8.64 2.65
C LEU A 191 -9.55 9.43 3.93
N GLU A 192 -9.87 8.91 5.11
CA GLU A 192 -9.51 9.53 6.38
C GLU A 192 -7.99 9.46 6.63
N LEU A 193 -7.37 8.32 6.34
CA LEU A 193 -5.93 8.13 6.54
C LEU A 193 -5.07 9.05 5.64
N LYS A 194 -5.57 9.43 4.47
CA LYS A 194 -4.89 10.36 3.55
C LYS A 194 -4.51 11.69 4.20
N GLU A 195 -5.27 12.16 5.17
CA GLU A 195 -4.98 13.42 5.86
C GLU A 195 -3.63 13.40 6.61
N LYS A 196 -3.13 12.20 6.96
CA LYS A 196 -1.89 12.00 7.70
C LYS A 196 -0.82 11.27 6.93
N TYR A 197 -1.22 10.40 6.00
CA TYR A 197 -0.32 9.45 5.34
C TYR A 197 -0.35 9.62 3.82
N THR A 198 0.77 9.38 3.18
CA THR A 198 0.80 9.15 1.72
C THR A 198 0.36 7.71 1.46
N ILE A 199 -0.54 7.49 0.51
CA ILE A 199 -1.10 6.16 0.26
C ILE A 199 -0.84 5.75 -1.19
N ILE A 200 -0.34 4.54 -1.37
CA ILE A 200 -0.20 3.91 -2.69
C ILE A 200 -1.04 2.64 -2.67
N ILE A 201 -2.03 2.55 -3.54
CA ILE A 201 -2.96 1.42 -3.61
C ILE A 201 -2.90 0.73 -4.96
N VAL A 202 -2.74 -0.57 -4.95
CA VAL A 202 -3.00 -1.42 -6.12
C VAL A 202 -4.45 -1.87 -6.07
N THR A 203 -5.17 -1.71 -7.16
CA THR A 203 -6.53 -2.25 -7.30
C THR A 203 -6.82 -2.64 -8.75
N HIS A 204 -7.62 -3.67 -8.92
CA HIS A 204 -8.21 -4.03 -10.21
C HIS A 204 -9.62 -3.44 -10.37
N ASN A 205 -10.16 -2.80 -9.32
CA ASN A 205 -11.46 -2.14 -9.35
C ASN A 205 -11.30 -0.66 -9.77
N MET A 206 -11.60 -0.37 -11.03
CA MET A 206 -11.52 0.98 -11.60
C MET A 206 -12.44 1.98 -10.89
N GLN A 207 -13.64 1.54 -10.46
CA GLN A 207 -14.57 2.40 -9.73
C GLN A 207 -14.02 2.78 -8.36
N GLN A 208 -13.33 1.88 -7.69
CA GLN A 208 -12.63 2.18 -6.43
C GLN A 208 -11.53 3.22 -6.69
N ALA A 209 -10.65 2.99 -7.67
CA ALA A 209 -9.59 3.95 -8.01
C ALA A 209 -10.17 5.34 -8.31
N ALA A 210 -11.23 5.41 -9.11
CA ALA A 210 -11.90 6.67 -9.47
C ALA A 210 -12.49 7.41 -8.27
N ARG A 211 -12.98 6.69 -7.24
CA ARG A 211 -13.59 7.31 -6.05
C ARG A 211 -12.57 7.82 -5.03
N ILE A 212 -11.49 7.08 -4.80
CA ILE A 212 -10.63 7.35 -3.63
C ILE A 212 -9.28 7.96 -3.98
N SER A 213 -8.78 7.88 -5.22
CA SER A 213 -7.42 8.32 -5.53
C SER A 213 -7.35 9.75 -6.08
N ASP A 214 -6.24 10.44 -5.79
CA ASP A 214 -5.90 11.75 -6.37
C ASP A 214 -5.20 11.59 -7.72
N PHE A 215 -4.33 10.57 -7.81
CA PHE A 215 -3.59 10.23 -9.03
C PHE A 215 -3.79 8.76 -9.36
N THR A 216 -3.80 8.45 -10.65
CA THR A 216 -3.92 7.09 -11.11
C THR A 216 -2.84 6.80 -12.17
N ALA A 217 -2.14 5.66 -12.00
CA ALA A 217 -1.20 5.11 -12.96
C ALA A 217 -1.79 3.85 -13.59
N PHE A 218 -1.90 3.83 -14.91
CA PHE A 218 -2.32 2.65 -15.66
C PHE A 218 -1.10 1.85 -16.12
N PHE A 219 -1.09 0.57 -15.77
CA PHE A 219 -0.03 -0.38 -16.11
C PHE A 219 -0.51 -1.43 -17.09
N LEU A 220 0.34 -1.76 -18.08
CA LEU A 220 0.10 -2.80 -19.06
C LEU A 220 1.43 -3.49 -19.42
N LEU A 221 1.49 -4.83 -19.29
CA LEU A 221 2.65 -5.65 -19.67
C LEU A 221 4.00 -5.14 -19.11
N GLY A 222 4.01 -4.67 -17.87
CA GLY A 222 5.21 -4.17 -17.21
C GLY A 222 5.55 -2.70 -17.48
N GLU A 223 4.81 -2.02 -18.34
CA GLU A 223 4.98 -0.61 -18.65
C GLU A 223 3.95 0.24 -17.89
N MET A 224 4.34 1.44 -17.46
CA MET A 224 3.40 2.47 -17.05
C MET A 224 2.95 3.24 -18.30
N VAL A 225 1.72 2.98 -18.72
CA VAL A 225 1.16 3.53 -19.97
C VAL A 225 0.79 5.00 -19.79
N GLU A 226 0.11 5.34 -18.67
CA GLU A 226 -0.34 6.70 -18.41
C GLU A 226 -0.41 6.96 -16.90
N TYR A 227 0.02 8.17 -16.46
CA TYR A 227 -0.04 8.63 -15.08
C TYR A 227 -0.55 10.05 -15.03
N LYS A 228 -1.70 10.26 -14.37
CA LYS A 228 -2.39 11.57 -14.34
C LYS A 228 -3.21 11.76 -13.07
N PRO A 229 -3.67 13.00 -12.78
CA PRO A 229 -4.77 13.20 -11.85
C PRO A 229 -5.95 12.28 -12.21
N THR A 230 -6.51 11.63 -11.22
CA THR A 230 -7.52 10.57 -11.41
C THR A 230 -8.71 11.04 -12.24
N GLU A 231 -9.24 12.23 -11.94
CA GLU A 231 -10.36 12.80 -12.69
C GLU A 231 -10.05 12.93 -14.19
N ILE A 232 -8.82 13.36 -14.54
CA ILE A 232 -8.40 13.51 -15.94
C ILE A 232 -8.25 12.15 -16.59
N LEU A 233 -7.58 11.19 -15.93
CA LEU A 233 -7.34 9.86 -16.50
C LEU A 233 -8.64 9.12 -16.82
N PHE A 234 -9.66 9.24 -15.96
CA PHE A 234 -10.94 8.57 -16.16
C PHE A 234 -11.91 9.31 -17.11
N SER A 235 -11.83 10.65 -17.21
CA SER A 235 -12.71 11.44 -18.09
C SER A 235 -12.13 11.69 -19.47
N HIS A 236 -10.84 11.95 -19.57
CA HIS A 236 -10.14 12.33 -20.79
C HIS A 236 -8.75 11.67 -20.88
N PRO A 237 -8.67 10.34 -21.00
CA PRO A 237 -7.40 9.66 -21.20
C PRO A 237 -6.74 10.10 -22.50
N GLU A 238 -5.42 10.31 -22.47
CA GLU A 238 -4.67 10.72 -23.66
C GLU A 238 -4.38 9.55 -24.61
N LEU A 239 -4.21 8.35 -24.03
CA LEU A 239 -3.82 7.19 -24.81
C LEU A 239 -5.01 6.26 -25.05
N LYS A 240 -5.14 5.81 -26.31
CA LYS A 240 -6.19 4.87 -26.70
C LYS A 240 -6.20 3.60 -25.85
N LYS A 241 -5.02 3.07 -25.49
CA LYS A 241 -4.89 1.90 -24.62
C LYS A 241 -5.56 2.12 -23.24
N THR A 242 -5.43 3.32 -22.68
CA THR A 242 -6.06 3.70 -21.40
C THR A 242 -7.57 3.80 -21.55
N GLU A 243 -8.06 4.45 -22.63
CA GLU A 243 -9.48 4.56 -22.94
C GLU A 243 -10.13 3.17 -23.10
N ASP A 244 -9.49 2.28 -23.89
CA ASP A 244 -9.99 0.93 -24.13
C ASP A 244 -10.04 0.12 -22.81
N TYR A 245 -9.05 0.26 -21.94
CA TYR A 245 -9.05 -0.39 -20.62
C TYR A 245 -10.19 0.11 -19.73
N ILE A 246 -10.34 1.43 -19.58
CA ILE A 246 -11.34 2.07 -18.72
C ILE A 246 -12.76 1.76 -19.22
N THR A 247 -12.98 1.70 -20.53
CA THR A 247 -14.28 1.42 -21.12
C THR A 247 -14.61 -0.07 -21.25
N GLY A 248 -13.71 -0.95 -20.79
CA GLY A 248 -13.92 -2.42 -20.89
C GLY A 248 -13.80 -2.98 -22.30
N ARG A 249 -13.24 -2.24 -23.25
CA ARG A 249 -13.02 -2.66 -24.64
C ARG A 249 -11.65 -3.32 -24.85
N PHE A 250 -11.02 -3.69 -23.75
CA PHE A 250 -9.69 -4.28 -23.72
C PHE A 250 -9.80 -5.79 -23.94
N GLY A 251 -9.42 -6.28 -25.13
CA GLY A 251 -9.44 -7.69 -25.51
C GLY A 251 -8.85 -7.90 -26.89
#